data_f4c52d811941d087ee849fd40014b8f6
#
_entry.id   f4c52d811941d087ee849fd40014b8f6
#
_cell.length_a   1.000
_cell.length_b   1.000
_cell.length_c   1.000
_cell.angle_alpha   90.00
_cell.angle_beta   90.00
_cell.angle_gamma   90.00
#
_symmetry.space_group_name_H-M   'P 1'
#
loop_
_entity.id
_entity.type
_entity.pdbx_description
1 polymer ?
#
loop_
_entity_poly.entity_id
_entity_poly.type
_entity_poly.pdbx_seq_one_letter_code
_entity_poly.pdbx_strand_id
1 'polypeptide(L)'
;MICTLEELYRQQAQAQRERYAQLRAGLEAQFGPGEGEIYCSAPGRSEIGGNHTDHNHGWVLAAAVNLDVAACARKTGGSQVFLQSAEYPGVDTVDLNDLEKREEEEGTSAALIKGICARCKELGYQVGGFQAYTMTKVLKGSGLSSSAAFEVLVVTVISHLFNDGAIDPVTAAKIAQYAENVYFGKPSGLLDQMASSVGGFTSIDFQDPENPRMEKVDFDVTAHGYALCVVDTGGNHANLTGEYAAIPAEMKQVAACFGKEFLRDVDESAFYSRLKEIRQQTGDRAVLRAMHFFDENRLAQEEAHALQQGDFERFKKLVLTSGSSSFQRLQNVFAVVNPQEQGVTLGLALCQKLLEGKGAWRVHGGGFAGTVQAYVPLESLEEFRGAMEQVFGEGTCYTLSVRQAGGARVTL
;
A
#
# COMPACT_ATOMS: atom_id res chain seq x y z
N MET A 1 -0.11 8.82 -16.96
CA MET A 1 -1.21 9.81 -16.82
C MET A 1 -0.61 11.20 -16.62
N ILE A 2 -1.30 12.28 -17.06
CA ILE A 2 -0.89 13.68 -16.79
C ILE A 2 -2.03 14.33 -16.03
N CYS A 3 -1.74 15.01 -14.92
CA CYS A 3 -2.72 15.64 -14.06
C CYS A 3 -2.24 17.05 -13.63
N THR A 4 -3.18 17.95 -13.34
CA THR A 4 -2.91 19.23 -12.68
C THR A 4 -2.80 19.04 -11.16
N LEU A 5 -2.28 20.05 -10.45
CA LEU A 5 -2.28 20.05 -8.99
C LEU A 5 -3.69 20.00 -8.42
N GLU A 6 -4.63 20.69 -9.05
CA GLU A 6 -6.04 20.74 -8.64
C GLU A 6 -6.71 19.35 -8.76
N GLU A 7 -6.44 18.61 -9.83
CA GLU A 7 -6.94 17.24 -10.00
C GLU A 7 -6.38 16.28 -8.95
N LEU A 8 -5.10 16.43 -8.57
CA LEU A 8 -4.45 15.54 -7.60
C LEU A 8 -4.77 15.90 -6.15
N TYR A 9 -4.79 17.19 -5.81
CA TYR A 9 -4.79 17.64 -4.41
C TYR A 9 -6.01 18.48 -4.02
N ARG A 10 -6.92 18.77 -4.97
CA ARG A 10 -8.17 19.49 -4.71
C ARG A 10 -7.91 20.79 -3.92
N GLN A 11 -8.52 20.93 -2.75
CA GLN A 11 -8.39 22.11 -1.88
C GLN A 11 -6.96 22.36 -1.38
N GLN A 12 -6.09 21.35 -1.40
CA GLN A 12 -4.70 21.48 -0.96
C GLN A 12 -3.74 21.91 -2.09
N ALA A 13 -4.23 22.13 -3.32
CA ALA A 13 -3.39 22.43 -4.49
C ALA A 13 -2.45 23.63 -4.25
N GLN A 14 -2.92 24.70 -3.58
CA GLN A 14 -2.09 25.88 -3.30
C GLN A 14 -0.90 25.54 -2.38
N ALA A 15 -1.10 24.77 -1.32
CA ALA A 15 -0.02 24.33 -0.44
C ALA A 15 0.98 23.39 -1.17
N GLN A 16 0.50 22.64 -2.16
CA GLN A 16 1.37 21.79 -2.96
C GLN A 16 2.24 22.60 -3.94
N ARG A 17 1.80 23.77 -4.45
CA ARG A 17 2.64 24.61 -5.30
C ARG A 17 3.98 24.96 -4.63
N GLU A 18 3.96 25.27 -3.33
CA GLU A 18 5.18 25.55 -2.55
C GLU A 18 6.08 24.31 -2.47
N ARG A 19 5.51 23.12 -2.24
CA ARG A 19 6.26 21.85 -2.23
C ARG A 19 6.91 21.56 -3.57
N TYR A 20 6.21 21.78 -4.68
CA TYR A 20 6.75 21.57 -6.02
C TYR A 20 7.83 22.62 -6.38
N ALA A 21 7.73 23.84 -5.87
CA ALA A 21 8.79 24.82 -5.96
C ALA A 21 10.05 24.39 -5.17
N GLN A 22 9.85 23.81 -3.96
CA GLN A 22 10.95 23.24 -3.15
C GLN A 22 11.61 22.05 -3.85
N LEU A 23 10.86 21.17 -4.52
CA LEU A 23 11.40 20.08 -5.32
C LEU A 23 12.35 20.58 -6.41
N ARG A 24 11.95 21.62 -7.14
CA ARG A 24 12.80 22.26 -8.16
C ARG A 24 14.05 22.88 -7.54
N ALA A 25 13.87 23.66 -6.47
CA ALA A 25 15.00 24.29 -5.78
C ALA A 25 16.00 23.23 -5.23
N GLY A 26 15.51 22.11 -4.71
CA GLY A 26 16.32 20.99 -4.26
C GLY A 26 17.09 20.33 -5.40
N LEU A 27 16.45 20.11 -6.55
CA LEU A 27 17.11 19.58 -7.76
C LEU A 27 18.24 20.52 -8.23
N GLU A 28 17.97 21.83 -8.33
CA GLU A 28 18.95 22.83 -8.73
C GLU A 28 20.09 22.98 -7.71
N ALA A 29 19.81 22.93 -6.43
CA ALA A 29 20.81 23.01 -5.37
C ALA A 29 21.75 21.79 -5.39
N GLN A 30 21.22 20.59 -5.64
CA GLN A 30 21.99 19.35 -5.63
C GLN A 30 22.80 19.12 -6.92
N PHE A 31 22.21 19.45 -8.08
CA PHE A 31 22.74 19.07 -9.37
C PHE A 31 23.03 20.25 -10.32
N GLY A 32 22.89 21.48 -9.82
CA GLY A 32 23.03 22.70 -10.60
C GLY A 32 21.76 23.03 -11.43
N PRO A 33 21.73 24.21 -12.07
CA PRO A 33 20.61 24.61 -12.94
C PRO A 33 20.56 23.75 -14.21
N GLY A 34 19.35 23.61 -14.79
CA GLY A 34 19.11 22.86 -16.01
C GLY A 34 17.77 23.19 -16.63
N GLU A 35 17.42 22.48 -17.70
CA GLU A 35 16.17 22.66 -18.44
C GLU A 35 15.50 21.30 -18.68
N GLY A 36 14.23 21.34 -19.04
CA GLY A 36 13.44 20.14 -19.37
C GLY A 36 12.98 19.33 -18.16
N GLU A 37 12.80 20.00 -17.03
CA GLU A 37 12.28 19.38 -15.83
C GLU A 37 10.83 18.93 -16.02
N ILE A 38 10.53 17.77 -15.45
CA ILE A 38 9.18 17.28 -15.26
C ILE A 38 8.91 17.07 -13.78
N TYR A 39 7.63 17.13 -13.41
CA TYR A 39 7.19 16.78 -12.07
C TYR A 39 6.38 15.50 -12.13
N CYS A 40 6.61 14.59 -11.17
CA CYS A 40 5.89 13.35 -11.02
C CYS A 40 5.45 13.15 -9.58
N SER A 41 4.39 12.37 -9.39
CA SER A 41 3.87 12.01 -8.08
C SER A 41 3.29 10.61 -8.12
N ALA A 42 3.54 9.82 -7.07
CA ALA A 42 2.89 8.52 -6.85
C ALA A 42 2.35 8.43 -5.42
N PRO A 43 1.09 8.02 -5.24
CA PRO A 43 0.43 7.98 -3.94
C PRO A 43 0.88 6.80 -3.11
N GLY A 44 0.80 6.93 -1.77
CA GLY A 44 0.68 5.80 -0.89
C GLY A 44 -0.68 5.12 -1.05
N ARG A 45 -0.86 3.99 -0.37
CA ARG A 45 -2.13 3.24 -0.41
C ARG A 45 -2.62 2.90 0.99
N SER A 46 -3.94 2.75 1.13
CA SER A 46 -4.58 2.13 2.28
C SER A 46 -5.20 0.80 1.84
N GLU A 47 -4.97 -0.26 2.62
CA GLU A 47 -5.72 -1.51 2.47
C GLU A 47 -7.13 -1.28 3.01
N ILE A 48 -8.15 -1.55 2.21
CA ILE A 48 -9.56 -1.34 2.57
C ILE A 48 -10.20 -2.66 3.01
N GLY A 49 -9.98 -3.74 2.26
CA GLY A 49 -10.47 -5.07 2.55
C GLY A 49 -9.57 -6.15 1.93
N GLY A 50 -9.77 -7.40 2.34
CA GLY A 50 -8.95 -8.52 1.87
C GLY A 50 -7.66 -8.70 2.69
N ASN A 51 -7.73 -8.46 3.99
CA ASN A 51 -6.57 -8.56 4.88
C ASN A 51 -5.93 -9.95 4.83
N HIS A 52 -4.66 -9.99 4.38
CA HIS A 52 -3.89 -11.23 4.21
C HIS A 52 -4.50 -12.27 3.26
N THR A 53 -5.24 -11.85 2.23
CA THR A 53 -5.76 -12.78 1.22
C THR A 53 -4.90 -12.88 -0.03
N ASP A 54 -4.14 -11.84 -0.37
CA ASP A 54 -3.33 -11.72 -1.60
C ASP A 54 -2.30 -12.84 -1.77
N HIS A 55 -1.59 -13.21 -0.70
CA HIS A 55 -0.60 -14.30 -0.74
C HIS A 55 -1.22 -15.72 -0.80
N ASN A 56 -2.55 -15.83 -0.75
CA ASN A 56 -3.32 -17.04 -1.05
C ASN A 56 -4.22 -16.86 -2.29
N HIS A 57 -3.87 -15.94 -3.20
CA HIS A 57 -4.53 -15.67 -4.46
C HIS A 57 -5.97 -15.18 -4.30
N GLY A 58 -6.26 -14.49 -3.18
CA GLY A 58 -7.58 -13.97 -2.87
C GLY A 58 -7.86 -12.61 -3.49
N TRP A 59 -9.07 -12.10 -3.20
CA TRP A 59 -9.51 -10.75 -3.51
C TRP A 59 -9.02 -9.77 -2.47
N VAL A 60 -8.69 -8.56 -2.93
CA VAL A 60 -8.38 -7.40 -2.09
C VAL A 60 -9.11 -6.16 -2.58
N LEU A 61 -9.38 -5.24 -1.67
CA LEU A 61 -9.83 -3.88 -1.97
C LEU A 61 -8.82 -2.91 -1.38
N ALA A 62 -8.23 -2.07 -2.21
CA ALA A 62 -7.28 -1.05 -1.80
C ALA A 62 -7.68 0.33 -2.30
N ALA A 63 -7.13 1.38 -1.70
CA ALA A 63 -7.33 2.75 -2.17
C ALA A 63 -6.01 3.52 -2.19
N ALA A 64 -5.75 4.26 -3.28
CA ALA A 64 -4.70 5.26 -3.30
C ALA A 64 -5.09 6.44 -2.41
N VAL A 65 -4.14 6.99 -1.66
CA VAL A 65 -4.40 8.07 -0.71
C VAL A 65 -3.72 9.38 -1.13
N ASN A 66 -4.15 10.48 -0.54
CA ASN A 66 -3.63 11.82 -0.82
C ASN A 66 -2.19 12.09 -0.31
N LEU A 67 -1.64 11.17 0.48
CA LEU A 67 -0.22 11.23 0.87
C LEU A 67 0.61 10.54 -0.20
N ASP A 68 1.64 11.20 -0.69
CA ASP A 68 2.41 10.75 -1.84
C ASP A 68 3.92 11.00 -1.72
N VAL A 69 4.67 10.40 -2.63
CA VAL A 69 6.04 10.77 -2.96
C VAL A 69 6.00 11.56 -4.27
N ALA A 70 6.61 12.75 -4.26
CA ALA A 70 6.70 13.62 -5.44
C ALA A 70 8.16 13.83 -5.86
N ALA A 71 8.39 14.03 -7.15
CA ALA A 71 9.70 14.28 -7.73
C ALA A 71 9.70 15.47 -8.70
N CYS A 72 10.81 16.19 -8.72
CA CYS A 72 11.26 16.98 -9.87
C CYS A 72 12.42 16.22 -10.54
N ALA A 73 12.33 15.95 -11.84
CA ALA A 73 13.31 15.13 -12.56
C ALA A 73 13.60 15.70 -13.95
N ARG A 74 14.84 15.48 -14.45
CA ARG A 74 15.25 15.87 -15.79
C ARG A 74 16.19 14.85 -16.40
N LYS A 75 16.20 14.76 -17.74
CA LYS A 75 17.18 13.94 -18.47
C LYS A 75 18.60 14.47 -18.29
N THR A 76 19.56 13.56 -18.31
CA THR A 76 20.98 13.87 -18.52
C THR A 76 21.44 13.25 -19.84
N GLY A 77 22.56 13.71 -20.40
CA GLY A 77 23.12 13.10 -21.63
C GLY A 77 23.90 11.80 -21.37
N GLY A 78 23.97 11.31 -20.14
CA GLY A 78 24.81 10.18 -19.74
C GLY A 78 24.07 8.87 -19.52
N SER A 79 24.78 7.89 -18.96
CA SER A 79 24.28 6.57 -18.59
C SER A 79 24.08 6.40 -17.07
N GLN A 80 24.05 7.47 -16.31
CA GLN A 80 23.90 7.40 -14.85
C GLN A 80 22.59 8.02 -14.39
N VAL A 81 21.97 7.38 -13.42
CA VAL A 81 20.83 7.89 -12.67
C VAL A 81 21.34 8.43 -11.34
N PHE A 82 20.91 9.65 -11.00
CA PHE A 82 21.16 10.26 -9.69
C PHE A 82 19.83 10.64 -9.06
N LEU A 83 19.57 10.15 -7.85
CA LEU A 83 18.37 10.47 -7.11
C LEU A 83 18.73 10.92 -5.69
N GLN A 84 18.25 12.10 -5.29
CA GLN A 84 18.35 12.62 -3.93
C GLN A 84 16.97 12.71 -3.32
N SER A 85 16.78 12.13 -2.14
CA SER A 85 15.61 12.34 -1.30
C SER A 85 15.85 13.45 -0.29
N ALA A 86 14.89 14.33 -0.09
CA ALA A 86 14.96 15.41 0.91
C ALA A 86 15.10 14.87 2.34
N GLU A 87 14.48 13.72 2.61
CA GLU A 87 14.39 13.11 3.94
C GLU A 87 15.61 12.24 4.30
N TYR A 88 16.44 11.90 3.32
CA TYR A 88 17.58 11.00 3.54
C TYR A 88 18.90 11.64 3.03
N PRO A 89 19.99 11.52 3.79
CA PRO A 89 21.29 11.99 3.31
C PRO A 89 21.84 11.08 2.22
N GLY A 90 22.59 11.68 1.30
CA GLY A 90 23.25 10.96 0.22
C GLY A 90 22.46 10.93 -1.09
N VAL A 91 23.17 10.64 -2.18
CA VAL A 91 22.62 10.53 -3.52
C VAL A 91 22.69 9.07 -3.94
N ASP A 92 21.56 8.47 -4.25
CA ASP A 92 21.54 7.17 -4.93
C ASP A 92 22.09 7.32 -6.33
N THR A 93 23.05 6.47 -6.68
CA THR A 93 23.68 6.47 -8.01
C THR A 93 23.59 5.09 -8.64
N VAL A 94 23.07 5.02 -9.85
CA VAL A 94 22.95 3.77 -10.62
C VAL A 94 23.56 3.96 -12.01
N ASP A 95 24.50 3.08 -12.38
CA ASP A 95 25.05 3.04 -13.75
C ASP A 95 24.19 2.12 -14.64
N LEU A 96 23.59 2.69 -15.67
CA LEU A 96 22.74 1.96 -16.61
C LEU A 96 23.51 0.98 -17.52
N ASN A 97 24.85 1.02 -17.52
CA ASN A 97 25.68 0.04 -18.19
C ASN A 97 25.94 -1.22 -17.32
N ASP A 98 25.68 -1.13 -16.00
CA ASP A 98 25.85 -2.22 -15.05
C ASP A 98 24.58 -2.35 -14.21
N LEU A 99 23.63 -3.13 -14.69
CA LEU A 99 22.36 -3.40 -14.03
C LEU A 99 22.28 -4.82 -13.42
N GLU A 100 23.42 -5.50 -13.25
CA GLU A 100 23.45 -6.80 -12.59
C GLU A 100 23.04 -6.68 -11.11
N LYS A 101 22.22 -7.65 -10.67
CA LYS A 101 21.85 -7.76 -9.25
C LYS A 101 23.10 -8.07 -8.42
N ARG A 102 23.21 -7.43 -7.25
CA ARG A 102 24.26 -7.67 -6.26
C ARG A 102 23.64 -7.85 -4.89
N GLU A 103 24.01 -8.91 -4.19
CA GLU A 103 23.47 -9.22 -2.85
C GLU A 103 23.85 -8.13 -1.82
N GLU A 104 25.04 -7.52 -1.95
CA GLU A 104 25.50 -6.45 -1.08
C GLU A 104 24.71 -5.14 -1.22
N GLU A 105 23.93 -4.97 -2.30
CA GLU A 105 23.06 -3.82 -2.52
C GLU A 105 21.64 -4.04 -1.96
N GLU A 106 21.28 -5.27 -1.57
CA GLU A 106 19.92 -5.57 -1.06
C GLU A 106 19.55 -4.65 0.12
N GLY A 107 18.29 -4.26 0.19
CA GLY A 107 17.77 -3.35 1.21
C GLY A 107 18.06 -1.86 0.95
N THR A 108 18.68 -1.49 -0.18
CA THR A 108 18.98 -0.10 -0.53
C THR A 108 18.02 0.49 -1.57
N SER A 109 17.81 1.80 -1.52
CA SER A 109 17.05 2.52 -2.56
C SER A 109 17.70 2.44 -3.94
N ALA A 110 19.04 2.40 -4.00
CA ALA A 110 19.78 2.21 -5.25
C ALA A 110 19.46 0.85 -5.91
N ALA A 111 19.31 -0.23 -5.12
CA ALA A 111 18.88 -1.54 -5.63
C ALA A 111 17.48 -1.49 -6.25
N LEU A 112 16.52 -0.78 -5.62
CA LEU A 112 15.18 -0.57 -6.19
C LEU A 112 15.26 0.16 -7.55
N ILE A 113 16.01 1.27 -7.62
CA ILE A 113 16.18 2.04 -8.85
C ILE A 113 16.83 1.18 -9.93
N LYS A 114 17.88 0.43 -9.58
CA LYS A 114 18.59 -0.49 -10.49
C LYS A 114 17.64 -1.56 -11.05
N GLY A 115 16.85 -2.22 -10.18
CA GLY A 115 15.87 -3.23 -10.55
C GLY A 115 14.78 -2.70 -11.48
N ILE A 116 14.27 -1.48 -11.22
CA ILE A 116 13.29 -0.82 -12.07
C ILE A 116 13.90 -0.55 -13.45
N CYS A 117 15.12 0.00 -13.52
CA CYS A 117 15.81 0.28 -14.79
C CYS A 117 16.08 -1.00 -15.57
N ALA A 118 16.51 -2.07 -14.91
CA ALA A 118 16.75 -3.38 -15.52
C ALA A 118 15.45 -3.93 -16.12
N ARG A 119 14.36 -3.96 -15.32
CA ARG A 119 13.09 -4.50 -15.78
C ARG A 119 12.45 -3.70 -16.90
N CYS A 120 12.56 -2.37 -16.86
CA CYS A 120 12.13 -1.52 -17.97
C CYS A 120 12.85 -1.90 -19.28
N LYS A 121 14.18 -2.08 -19.25
CA LYS A 121 14.96 -2.48 -20.43
C LYS A 121 14.59 -3.87 -20.94
N GLU A 122 14.41 -4.84 -20.04
CA GLU A 122 13.98 -6.22 -20.39
C GLU A 122 12.62 -6.21 -21.12
N LEU A 123 11.71 -5.31 -20.72
CA LEU A 123 10.40 -5.15 -21.36
C LEU A 123 10.44 -4.29 -22.62
N GLY A 124 11.62 -3.82 -23.05
CA GLY A 124 11.80 -3.03 -24.27
C GLY A 124 11.54 -1.53 -24.12
N TYR A 125 11.36 -1.03 -22.90
CA TYR A 125 11.22 0.40 -22.65
C TYR A 125 12.58 1.11 -22.69
N GLN A 126 12.56 2.37 -23.15
CA GLN A 126 13.75 3.21 -23.15
C GLN A 126 14.09 3.67 -21.73
N VAL A 127 15.37 3.57 -21.37
CA VAL A 127 15.91 4.07 -20.10
C VAL A 127 17.20 4.81 -20.39
N GLY A 128 17.27 6.07 -19.97
CA GLY A 128 18.47 6.92 -20.08
C GLY A 128 18.84 7.54 -18.75
N GLY A 129 19.98 8.21 -18.70
CA GLY A 129 20.41 8.93 -17.49
C GLY A 129 19.46 10.06 -17.13
N PHE A 130 19.22 10.23 -15.85
CA PHE A 130 18.40 11.32 -15.31
C PHE A 130 18.88 11.75 -13.91
N GLN A 131 18.50 12.95 -13.54
CA GLN A 131 18.62 13.47 -12.17
C GLN A 131 17.23 13.66 -11.61
N ALA A 132 17.02 13.29 -10.34
CA ALA A 132 15.75 13.49 -9.65
C ALA A 132 15.97 13.97 -8.21
N TYR A 133 15.09 14.84 -7.73
CA TYR A 133 14.95 15.22 -6.32
C TYR A 133 13.57 14.89 -5.85
N THR A 134 13.44 14.18 -4.73
CA THR A 134 12.17 13.66 -4.22
C THR A 134 11.85 14.19 -2.83
N MET A 135 10.56 14.32 -2.55
CA MET A 135 10.01 14.62 -1.21
C MET A 135 8.83 13.69 -0.92
N THR A 136 8.83 13.06 0.25
CA THR A 136 7.75 12.17 0.67
C THR A 136 6.83 12.78 1.73
N LYS A 137 5.53 12.51 1.60
CA LYS A 137 4.53 12.66 2.67
C LYS A 137 4.00 11.31 3.14
N VAL A 138 4.43 10.22 2.51
CA VAL A 138 4.10 8.86 2.94
C VAL A 138 5.08 8.47 4.04
N LEU A 139 4.64 8.52 5.28
CA LEU A 139 5.49 8.26 6.43
C LEU A 139 5.88 6.79 6.50
N LYS A 140 7.15 6.55 6.80
CA LYS A 140 7.68 5.19 7.01
C LYS A 140 7.04 4.59 8.26
N GLY A 141 6.54 3.34 8.14
CA GLY A 141 5.89 2.66 9.27
C GLY A 141 4.40 2.98 9.46
N SER A 142 3.84 3.94 8.70
CA SER A 142 2.42 4.30 8.80
C SER A 142 1.44 3.27 8.18
N GLY A 143 1.93 2.16 7.66
CA GLY A 143 1.11 1.20 6.94
C GLY A 143 0.63 1.66 5.55
N LEU A 144 1.07 2.82 5.07
CA LEU A 144 0.63 3.42 3.80
C LEU A 144 1.54 3.09 2.60
N SER A 145 2.46 2.16 2.74
CA SER A 145 3.36 1.63 1.70
C SER A 145 4.24 2.68 1.01
N SER A 146 5.14 3.27 1.76
CA SER A 146 6.10 4.25 1.21
C SER A 146 7.05 3.64 0.18
N SER A 147 7.42 2.34 0.27
CA SER A 147 8.26 1.65 -0.72
C SER A 147 7.56 1.58 -2.07
N ALA A 148 6.33 1.08 -2.14
CA ALA A 148 5.59 0.97 -3.39
C ALA A 148 5.34 2.35 -4.04
N ALA A 149 5.04 3.38 -3.24
CA ALA A 149 4.89 4.75 -3.74
C ALA A 149 6.20 5.26 -4.37
N PHE A 150 7.36 5.01 -3.74
CA PHE A 150 8.67 5.37 -4.29
C PHE A 150 8.98 4.60 -5.58
N GLU A 151 8.76 3.30 -5.59
CA GLU A 151 8.98 2.43 -6.76
C GLU A 151 8.14 2.88 -7.95
N VAL A 152 6.83 3.08 -7.74
CA VAL A 152 5.90 3.57 -8.77
C VAL A 152 6.28 4.98 -9.24
N LEU A 153 6.77 5.86 -8.34
CA LEU A 153 7.27 7.16 -8.72
C LEU A 153 8.44 7.05 -9.71
N VAL A 154 9.44 6.19 -9.43
CA VAL A 154 10.61 6.00 -10.31
C VAL A 154 10.17 5.46 -11.67
N VAL A 155 9.26 4.47 -11.72
CA VAL A 155 8.68 3.99 -12.98
C VAL A 155 7.96 5.12 -13.73
N THR A 156 7.20 5.96 -13.03
CA THR A 156 6.47 7.10 -13.60
C THR A 156 7.45 8.13 -14.20
N VAL A 157 8.55 8.43 -13.51
CA VAL A 157 9.61 9.31 -14.02
C VAL A 157 10.20 8.74 -15.30
N ILE A 158 10.60 7.47 -15.33
CA ILE A 158 11.15 6.80 -16.53
C ILE A 158 10.12 6.80 -17.66
N SER A 159 8.87 6.50 -17.37
CA SER A 159 7.77 6.49 -18.35
C SER A 159 7.65 7.85 -19.05
N HIS A 160 7.64 8.94 -18.29
CA HIS A 160 7.43 10.28 -18.84
C HIS A 160 8.70 10.95 -19.37
N LEU A 161 9.89 10.58 -18.89
CA LEU A 161 11.12 11.10 -19.45
C LEU A 161 11.50 10.43 -20.77
N PHE A 162 11.27 9.12 -20.93
CA PHE A 162 11.85 8.35 -22.03
C PHE A 162 10.84 7.62 -22.92
N ASN A 163 9.58 7.48 -22.47
CA ASN A 163 8.58 6.66 -23.15
C ASN A 163 7.22 7.38 -23.35
N ASP A 164 7.19 8.70 -23.33
CA ASP A 164 5.99 9.53 -23.56
C ASP A 164 4.77 9.13 -22.68
N GLY A 165 5.03 8.55 -21.50
CA GLY A 165 3.99 8.09 -20.58
C GLY A 165 3.35 6.76 -20.99
N ALA A 166 3.96 5.97 -21.88
CA ALA A 166 3.37 4.75 -22.44
C ALA A 166 3.40 3.52 -21.52
N ILE A 167 4.11 3.57 -20.36
CA ILE A 167 4.06 2.47 -19.39
C ILE A 167 2.71 2.54 -18.68
N ASP A 168 1.86 1.54 -18.93
CA ASP A 168 0.53 1.48 -18.31
C ASP A 168 0.62 1.17 -16.80
N PRO A 169 -0.44 1.46 -16.00
CA PRO A 169 -0.41 1.30 -14.55
C PRO A 169 -0.14 -0.14 -14.07
N VAL A 170 -0.67 -1.15 -14.74
CA VAL A 170 -0.46 -2.56 -14.36
C VAL A 170 0.98 -2.97 -14.60
N THR A 171 1.52 -2.63 -15.76
CA THR A 171 2.93 -2.85 -16.09
C THR A 171 3.85 -2.10 -15.13
N ALA A 172 3.52 -0.84 -14.78
CA ALA A 172 4.29 -0.08 -13.80
C ALA A 172 4.32 -0.75 -12.42
N ALA A 173 3.19 -1.28 -11.96
CA ALA A 173 3.12 -2.03 -10.70
C ALA A 173 3.97 -3.30 -10.73
N LYS A 174 3.94 -4.06 -11.83
CA LYS A 174 4.77 -5.28 -12.00
C LYS A 174 6.26 -4.97 -12.05
N ILE A 175 6.66 -3.88 -12.70
CA ILE A 175 8.06 -3.42 -12.70
C ILE A 175 8.52 -3.07 -11.29
N ALA A 176 7.69 -2.34 -10.54
CA ALA A 176 7.96 -1.94 -9.17
C ALA A 176 8.10 -3.16 -8.25
N GLN A 177 7.14 -4.09 -8.28
CA GLN A 177 7.19 -5.34 -7.50
C GLN A 177 8.43 -6.19 -7.85
N TYR A 178 8.77 -6.30 -9.13
CA TYR A 178 9.97 -7.03 -9.55
C TYR A 178 11.22 -6.46 -8.90
N ALA A 179 11.36 -5.14 -8.85
CA ALA A 179 12.50 -4.50 -8.22
C ALA A 179 12.54 -4.77 -6.70
N GLU A 180 11.38 -4.74 -6.01
CA GLU A 180 11.30 -5.03 -4.58
C GLU A 180 11.64 -6.50 -4.30
N ASN A 181 11.09 -7.44 -5.08
CA ASN A 181 11.28 -8.87 -4.85
C ASN A 181 12.67 -9.35 -5.25
N VAL A 182 13.19 -8.89 -6.40
CA VAL A 182 14.42 -9.44 -7.00
C VAL A 182 15.65 -8.65 -6.56
N TYR A 183 15.62 -7.32 -6.59
CA TYR A 183 16.81 -6.50 -6.33
C TYR A 183 16.90 -6.05 -4.89
N PHE A 184 15.79 -5.64 -4.29
CA PHE A 184 15.77 -5.23 -2.89
C PHE A 184 15.78 -6.43 -1.92
N GLY A 185 15.35 -7.61 -2.39
CA GLY A 185 15.38 -8.85 -1.61
C GLY A 185 14.22 -9.01 -0.62
N LYS A 186 13.13 -8.24 -0.77
CA LYS A 186 11.93 -8.34 0.08
C LYS A 186 10.78 -8.95 -0.71
N PRO A 187 10.38 -10.21 -0.44
CA PRO A 187 9.24 -10.80 -1.11
C PRO A 187 7.94 -10.09 -0.70
N SER A 188 7.27 -9.50 -1.67
CA SER A 188 6.00 -8.79 -1.48
C SER A 188 4.95 -9.24 -2.51
N GLY A 189 3.66 -9.13 -2.13
CA GLY A 189 2.54 -9.22 -3.05
C GLY A 189 2.49 -8.01 -3.99
N LEU A 190 1.56 -8.02 -4.93
CA LEU A 190 1.40 -6.95 -5.93
C LEU A 190 0.40 -5.86 -5.51
N LEU A 191 -0.30 -6.02 -4.38
CA LEU A 191 -1.37 -5.13 -3.92
C LEU A 191 -0.90 -3.67 -3.82
N ASP A 192 0.23 -3.45 -3.16
CA ASP A 192 0.74 -2.13 -2.82
C ASP A 192 1.07 -1.32 -4.07
N GLN A 193 1.82 -1.93 -4.97
CA GLN A 193 2.22 -1.32 -6.23
C GLN A 193 1.03 -1.09 -7.16
N MET A 194 0.07 -2.01 -7.20
CA MET A 194 -1.16 -1.87 -7.98
C MET A 194 -1.99 -0.68 -7.50
N ALA A 195 -2.25 -0.59 -6.21
CA ALA A 195 -3.03 0.52 -5.65
C ALA A 195 -2.37 1.89 -5.89
N SER A 196 -1.04 1.97 -5.66
CA SER A 196 -0.26 3.19 -5.93
C SER A 196 -0.24 3.57 -7.41
N SER A 197 -0.17 2.58 -8.30
CA SER A 197 -0.03 2.80 -9.75
C SER A 197 -1.35 3.16 -10.42
N VAL A 198 -2.46 2.54 -10.00
CA VAL A 198 -3.79 2.68 -10.63
C VAL A 198 -4.56 3.88 -10.09
N GLY A 199 -4.51 4.10 -8.77
CA GLY A 199 -5.28 5.16 -8.10
C GLY A 199 -6.76 4.81 -7.87
N GLY A 200 -7.46 5.64 -7.09
CA GLY A 200 -8.85 5.42 -6.67
C GLY A 200 -9.00 4.24 -5.73
N PHE A 201 -10.23 3.79 -5.53
CA PHE A 201 -10.48 2.46 -4.99
C PHE A 201 -10.28 1.44 -6.11
N THR A 202 -9.57 0.36 -5.80
CA THR A 202 -9.25 -0.70 -6.76
C THR A 202 -9.52 -2.05 -6.12
N SER A 203 -10.48 -2.79 -6.69
CA SER A 203 -10.76 -4.19 -6.36
C SER A 203 -9.89 -5.08 -7.25
N ILE A 204 -9.15 -6.00 -6.66
CA ILE A 204 -8.16 -6.82 -7.37
C ILE A 204 -8.38 -8.29 -7.02
N ASP A 205 -8.55 -9.13 -8.04
CA ASP A 205 -8.57 -10.59 -7.93
C ASP A 205 -7.19 -11.15 -8.30
N PHE A 206 -6.52 -11.74 -7.33
CA PHE A 206 -5.22 -12.39 -7.51
C PHE A 206 -5.33 -13.89 -7.84
N GLN A 207 -6.47 -14.39 -8.34
CA GLN A 207 -6.59 -15.79 -8.75
C GLN A 207 -5.50 -16.20 -9.75
N ASP A 208 -5.15 -15.31 -10.67
CA ASP A 208 -3.95 -15.39 -11.51
C ASP A 208 -3.04 -14.19 -11.18
N PRO A 209 -2.00 -14.36 -10.33
CA PRO A 209 -1.11 -13.26 -9.95
C PRO A 209 -0.32 -12.68 -11.13
N GLU A 210 -0.08 -13.49 -12.18
CA GLU A 210 0.59 -13.01 -13.39
C GLU A 210 -0.34 -12.08 -14.21
N ASN A 211 -1.67 -12.29 -14.15
CA ASN A 211 -2.67 -11.52 -14.85
C ASN A 211 -3.85 -11.17 -13.94
N PRO A 212 -3.62 -10.37 -12.87
CA PRO A 212 -4.67 -10.05 -11.90
C PRO A 212 -5.82 -9.29 -12.58
N ARG A 213 -7.04 -9.66 -12.24
CA ARG A 213 -8.22 -8.93 -12.68
C ARG A 213 -8.43 -7.74 -11.79
N MET A 214 -8.65 -6.59 -12.37
CA MET A 214 -8.75 -5.34 -11.63
C MET A 214 -9.97 -4.55 -12.06
N GLU A 215 -10.68 -4.02 -11.08
CA GLU A 215 -11.82 -3.14 -11.29
C GLU A 215 -11.68 -1.88 -10.44
N LYS A 216 -11.80 -0.73 -11.09
CA LYS A 216 -11.81 0.57 -10.42
C LYS A 216 -13.20 0.85 -9.86
N VAL A 217 -13.27 1.25 -8.60
CA VAL A 217 -14.51 1.62 -7.92
C VAL A 217 -14.52 3.14 -7.73
N ASP A 218 -15.49 3.81 -8.33
CA ASP A 218 -15.66 5.26 -8.17
C ASP A 218 -16.51 5.55 -6.93
N PHE A 219 -15.86 6.04 -5.88
CA PHE A 219 -16.51 6.38 -4.63
C PHE A 219 -15.77 7.50 -3.89
N ASP A 220 -16.52 8.42 -3.29
CA ASP A 220 -15.98 9.50 -2.46
C ASP A 220 -16.53 9.41 -1.03
N VAL A 221 -15.71 8.94 -0.10
CA VAL A 221 -16.04 8.80 1.32
C VAL A 221 -16.49 10.12 1.93
N THR A 222 -15.85 11.23 1.51
CA THR A 222 -16.13 12.57 2.05
C THR A 222 -17.51 13.06 1.60
N ALA A 223 -17.92 12.76 0.37
CA ALA A 223 -19.26 13.07 -0.13
C ALA A 223 -20.38 12.37 0.66
N HIS A 224 -20.04 11.26 1.34
CA HIS A 224 -20.98 10.54 2.22
C HIS A 224 -20.92 10.99 3.68
N GLY A 225 -20.20 12.10 3.97
CA GLY A 225 -20.12 12.68 5.31
C GLY A 225 -19.11 12.01 6.24
N TYR A 226 -18.14 11.26 5.70
CA TYR A 226 -17.12 10.56 6.48
C TYR A 226 -15.70 10.92 6.05
N ALA A 227 -14.76 10.74 6.97
CA ALA A 227 -13.33 10.75 6.71
C ALA A 227 -12.75 9.35 6.89
N LEU A 228 -11.80 8.98 6.02
CA LEU A 228 -10.94 7.83 6.24
C LEU A 228 -9.79 8.26 7.15
N CYS A 229 -9.67 7.64 8.32
CA CYS A 229 -8.58 7.89 9.25
C CYS A 229 -7.70 6.65 9.39
N VAL A 230 -6.39 6.86 9.48
CA VAL A 230 -5.41 5.85 9.87
C VAL A 230 -4.68 6.38 11.10
N VAL A 231 -4.69 5.60 12.18
CA VAL A 231 -4.04 5.96 13.44
C VAL A 231 -2.83 5.09 13.66
N ASP A 232 -1.66 5.70 13.78
CA ASP A 232 -0.43 5.00 14.17
C ASP A 232 -0.47 4.75 15.69
N THR A 233 -0.47 3.49 16.08
CA THR A 233 -0.53 3.07 17.48
C THR A 233 0.83 2.83 18.11
N GLY A 234 1.91 3.14 17.37
CA GLY A 234 3.27 3.16 17.90
C GLY A 234 3.88 1.79 18.18
N GLY A 235 3.54 0.76 17.47
CA GLY A 235 4.13 -0.58 17.67
C GLY A 235 5.50 -0.73 17.00
N ASN A 236 6.36 -1.57 17.55
CA ASN A 236 7.65 -1.92 16.97
C ASN A 236 7.52 -3.19 16.11
N HIS A 237 7.80 -3.08 14.81
CA HIS A 237 7.81 -4.21 13.87
C HIS A 237 9.09 -5.07 13.94
N ALA A 238 10.11 -4.64 14.69
CA ALA A 238 11.31 -5.42 14.91
C ALA A 238 10.95 -6.74 15.62
N ASN A 239 11.50 -7.85 15.15
CA ASN A 239 11.25 -9.20 15.66
C ASN A 239 9.84 -9.80 15.39
N LEU A 240 9.00 -9.16 14.58
CA LEU A 240 7.68 -9.69 14.21
C LEU A 240 7.67 -10.47 12.88
N THR A 241 8.81 -10.59 12.20
CA THR A 241 8.93 -11.31 10.91
C THR A 241 8.38 -12.72 10.99
N GLY A 242 8.58 -13.43 12.11
CA GLY A 242 8.04 -14.78 12.32
C GLY A 242 6.51 -14.81 12.38
N GLU A 243 5.87 -13.82 12.99
CA GLU A 243 4.41 -13.73 13.08
C GLU A 243 3.78 -13.44 11.70
N TYR A 244 4.38 -12.53 10.93
CA TYR A 244 3.95 -12.27 9.55
C TYR A 244 4.12 -13.51 8.66
N ALA A 245 5.27 -14.17 8.70
CA ALA A 245 5.54 -15.38 7.91
C ALA A 245 4.64 -16.55 8.28
N ALA A 246 4.20 -16.66 9.54
CA ALA A 246 3.30 -17.71 10.00
C ALA A 246 1.90 -17.64 9.36
N ILE A 247 1.40 -16.46 8.99
CA ILE A 247 0.07 -16.32 8.38
C ILE A 247 -0.01 -17.09 7.05
N PRO A 248 0.76 -16.76 6.01
CA PRO A 248 0.70 -17.51 4.75
C PRO A 248 1.12 -18.95 4.91
N ALA A 249 2.09 -19.27 5.77
CA ALA A 249 2.56 -20.62 5.98
C ALA A 249 1.46 -21.53 6.54
N GLU A 250 0.71 -21.09 7.54
CA GLU A 250 -0.39 -21.83 8.14
C GLU A 250 -1.58 -21.98 7.18
N MET A 251 -1.90 -20.96 6.40
CA MET A 251 -2.93 -21.04 5.36
C MET A 251 -2.53 -22.07 4.28
N LYS A 252 -1.27 -22.12 3.85
CA LYS A 252 -0.75 -23.13 2.91
C LYS A 252 -0.76 -24.54 3.49
N GLN A 253 -0.49 -24.69 4.80
CA GLN A 253 -0.61 -26.01 5.46
C GLN A 253 -2.04 -26.55 5.38
N VAL A 254 -3.05 -25.71 5.56
CA VAL A 254 -4.45 -26.10 5.39
C VAL A 254 -4.75 -26.47 3.93
N ALA A 255 -4.31 -25.67 2.97
CA ALA A 255 -4.48 -25.95 1.54
C ALA A 255 -3.85 -27.32 1.14
N ALA A 256 -2.69 -27.64 1.70
CA ALA A 256 -1.99 -28.90 1.47
C ALA A 256 -2.80 -30.14 1.93
N CYS A 257 -3.68 -30.02 2.95
CA CYS A 257 -4.61 -31.09 3.35
C CYS A 257 -5.60 -31.47 2.23
N PHE A 258 -5.72 -30.62 1.21
CA PHE A 258 -6.55 -30.83 0.02
C PHE A 258 -5.72 -31.06 -1.25
N GLY A 259 -4.39 -31.23 -1.13
CA GLY A 259 -3.48 -31.35 -2.28
C GLY A 259 -3.40 -30.05 -3.11
N LYS A 260 -3.64 -28.90 -2.49
CA LYS A 260 -3.58 -27.57 -3.09
C LYS A 260 -2.43 -26.77 -2.49
N GLU A 261 -1.93 -25.80 -3.27
CA GLU A 261 -0.90 -24.89 -2.80
C GLU A 261 -1.50 -23.67 -2.08
N PHE A 262 -2.66 -23.18 -2.55
CA PHE A 262 -3.31 -21.98 -2.05
C PHE A 262 -4.76 -22.25 -1.64
N LEU A 263 -5.25 -21.53 -0.62
CA LEU A 263 -6.62 -21.67 -0.15
C LEU A 263 -7.66 -21.27 -1.20
N ARG A 264 -7.32 -20.41 -2.16
CA ARG A 264 -8.19 -20.04 -3.27
C ARG A 264 -8.68 -21.25 -4.06
N ASP A 265 -7.89 -22.31 -4.16
CA ASP A 265 -8.18 -23.54 -4.91
C ASP A 265 -8.91 -24.60 -4.09
N VAL A 266 -9.16 -24.34 -2.81
CA VAL A 266 -9.86 -25.25 -1.90
C VAL A 266 -11.35 -24.94 -1.89
N ASP A 267 -12.18 -25.98 -2.04
CA ASP A 267 -13.63 -25.85 -1.86
C ASP A 267 -13.98 -25.60 -0.40
N GLU A 268 -14.66 -24.49 -0.11
CA GLU A 268 -15.01 -24.07 1.24
C GLU A 268 -15.90 -25.11 1.95
N SER A 269 -16.84 -25.75 1.24
CA SER A 269 -17.72 -26.77 1.82
C SER A 269 -16.93 -28.02 2.20
N ALA A 270 -15.96 -28.42 1.36
CA ALA A 270 -15.06 -29.53 1.68
C ALA A 270 -14.19 -29.21 2.88
N PHE A 271 -13.70 -27.95 3.02
CA PHE A 271 -12.96 -27.51 4.21
C PHE A 271 -13.81 -27.67 5.49
N TYR A 272 -15.02 -27.15 5.52
CA TYR A 272 -15.88 -27.23 6.71
C TYR A 272 -16.28 -28.68 7.06
N SER A 273 -16.45 -29.56 6.06
CA SER A 273 -16.78 -30.97 6.29
C SER A 273 -15.65 -31.78 6.95
N ARG A 274 -14.38 -31.32 6.79
CA ARG A 274 -13.18 -32.00 7.28
C ARG A 274 -12.50 -31.27 8.45
N LEU A 275 -13.14 -30.32 9.10
CA LEU A 275 -12.55 -29.49 10.17
C LEU A 275 -11.84 -30.28 11.25
N LYS A 276 -12.44 -31.39 11.72
CA LYS A 276 -11.83 -32.23 12.76
C LYS A 276 -10.48 -32.81 12.32
N GLU A 277 -10.42 -33.29 11.11
CA GLU A 277 -9.20 -33.88 10.53
C GLU A 277 -8.12 -32.82 10.32
N ILE A 278 -8.48 -31.69 9.70
CA ILE A 278 -7.57 -30.57 9.42
C ILE A 278 -7.00 -30.03 10.72
N ARG A 279 -7.86 -29.80 11.73
CA ARG A 279 -7.45 -29.35 13.05
C ARG A 279 -6.41 -30.26 13.70
N GLN A 280 -6.54 -31.58 13.53
CA GLN A 280 -5.58 -32.55 14.07
C GLN A 280 -4.22 -32.50 13.35
N GLN A 281 -4.21 -32.12 12.07
CA GLN A 281 -2.99 -32.04 11.25
C GLN A 281 -2.29 -30.70 11.37
N THR A 282 -3.02 -29.59 11.46
CA THR A 282 -2.48 -28.23 11.33
C THR A 282 -2.61 -27.36 12.59
N GLY A 283 -3.47 -27.79 13.55
CA GLY A 283 -3.75 -27.02 14.76
C GLY A 283 -4.88 -25.98 14.61
N ASP A 284 -5.32 -25.42 15.73
CA ASP A 284 -6.46 -24.52 15.78
C ASP A 284 -6.21 -23.20 15.06
N ARG A 285 -5.03 -22.60 15.21
CA ARG A 285 -4.69 -21.31 14.62
C ARG A 285 -4.69 -21.35 13.09
N ALA A 286 -4.15 -22.38 12.50
CA ALA A 286 -4.15 -22.56 11.04
C ALA A 286 -5.58 -22.69 10.49
N VAL A 287 -6.45 -23.45 11.20
CA VAL A 287 -7.89 -23.54 10.85
C VAL A 287 -8.59 -22.20 10.95
N LEU A 288 -8.35 -21.43 12.01
CA LEU A 288 -8.95 -20.11 12.16
C LEU A 288 -8.49 -19.14 11.07
N ARG A 289 -7.21 -19.17 10.70
CA ARG A 289 -6.66 -18.37 9.59
C ARG A 289 -7.25 -18.76 8.24
N ALA A 290 -7.51 -20.06 8.00
CA ALA A 290 -8.20 -20.50 6.80
C ALA A 290 -9.67 -20.04 6.78
N MET A 291 -10.39 -20.09 7.91
CA MET A 291 -11.75 -19.52 8.03
C MET A 291 -11.76 -18.03 7.72
N HIS A 292 -10.77 -17.29 8.25
CA HIS A 292 -10.60 -15.88 7.93
C HIS A 292 -10.44 -15.66 6.42
N PHE A 293 -9.57 -16.44 5.77
CA PHE A 293 -9.35 -16.32 4.33
C PHE A 293 -10.65 -16.46 3.53
N PHE A 294 -11.44 -17.51 3.77
CA PHE A 294 -12.69 -17.72 3.02
C PHE A 294 -13.68 -16.57 3.22
N ASP A 295 -13.85 -16.11 4.45
CA ASP A 295 -14.73 -14.97 4.72
C ASP A 295 -14.19 -13.67 4.14
N GLU A 296 -12.92 -13.36 4.36
CA GLU A 296 -12.32 -12.10 3.93
C GLU A 296 -12.24 -11.99 2.40
N ASN A 297 -11.97 -13.11 1.72
CA ASN A 297 -12.02 -13.18 0.26
C ASN A 297 -13.41 -12.84 -0.31
N ARG A 298 -14.48 -13.18 0.39
CA ARG A 298 -15.84 -12.79 0.04
C ARG A 298 -16.16 -11.36 0.44
N LEU A 299 -15.76 -10.96 1.65
CA LEU A 299 -16.00 -9.61 2.19
C LEU A 299 -15.38 -8.54 1.29
N ALA A 300 -14.14 -8.72 0.81
CA ALA A 300 -13.49 -7.76 -0.08
C ALA A 300 -14.29 -7.50 -1.38
N GLN A 301 -14.91 -8.53 -1.94
CA GLN A 301 -15.80 -8.41 -3.11
C GLN A 301 -17.09 -7.67 -2.75
N GLU A 302 -17.71 -8.02 -1.61
CA GLU A 302 -18.93 -7.37 -1.15
C GLU A 302 -18.70 -5.90 -0.75
N GLU A 303 -17.56 -5.55 -0.19
CA GLU A 303 -17.14 -4.18 0.09
C GLU A 303 -17.02 -3.36 -1.19
N ALA A 304 -16.33 -3.89 -2.21
CA ALA A 304 -16.22 -3.25 -3.51
C ALA A 304 -17.60 -3.02 -4.14
N HIS A 305 -18.47 -4.03 -4.11
CA HIS A 305 -19.83 -3.95 -4.65
C HIS A 305 -20.71 -2.95 -3.88
N ALA A 306 -20.61 -2.91 -2.55
CA ALA A 306 -21.33 -1.92 -1.74
C ALA A 306 -20.93 -0.48 -2.10
N LEU A 307 -19.63 -0.22 -2.29
CA LEU A 307 -19.14 1.08 -2.74
C LEU A 307 -19.63 1.42 -4.16
N GLN A 308 -19.61 0.46 -5.12
CA GLN A 308 -20.12 0.67 -6.48
C GLN A 308 -21.60 1.05 -6.49
N GLN A 309 -22.39 0.51 -5.57
CA GLN A 309 -23.81 0.82 -5.41
C GLN A 309 -24.09 2.08 -4.59
N GLY A 310 -23.07 2.74 -4.03
CA GLY A 310 -23.22 3.87 -3.12
C GLY A 310 -23.82 3.48 -1.75
N ASP A 311 -23.86 2.18 -1.41
CA ASP A 311 -24.38 1.68 -0.13
C ASP A 311 -23.29 1.70 0.95
N PHE A 312 -22.99 2.91 1.44
CA PHE A 312 -21.95 3.10 2.45
C PHE A 312 -22.32 2.51 3.81
N GLU A 313 -23.60 2.41 4.14
CA GLU A 313 -24.05 1.75 5.38
C GLU A 313 -23.76 0.24 5.35
N ARG A 314 -23.98 -0.42 4.22
CA ARG A 314 -23.59 -1.81 4.02
C ARG A 314 -22.05 -1.95 4.08
N PHE A 315 -21.33 -1.09 3.39
CA PHE A 315 -19.87 -1.09 3.41
C PHE A 315 -19.32 -1.00 4.84
N LYS A 316 -19.80 -0.07 5.68
CA LYS A 316 -19.37 0.04 7.09
C LYS A 316 -19.59 -1.25 7.89
N LYS A 317 -20.72 -1.92 7.68
CA LYS A 317 -20.99 -3.22 8.33
C LYS A 317 -20.01 -4.30 7.90
N LEU A 318 -19.64 -4.33 6.62
CA LEU A 318 -18.64 -5.28 6.08
C LEU A 318 -17.25 -5.01 6.68
N VAL A 319 -16.84 -3.75 6.77
CA VAL A 319 -15.58 -3.34 7.44
C VAL A 319 -15.54 -3.81 8.89
N LEU A 320 -16.62 -3.64 9.66
CA LEU A 320 -16.68 -4.12 11.05
C LEU A 320 -16.62 -5.66 11.12
N THR A 321 -17.24 -6.36 10.17
CA THR A 321 -17.18 -7.81 10.08
C THR A 321 -15.75 -8.29 9.76
N SER A 322 -15.07 -7.65 8.82
CA SER A 322 -13.65 -7.87 8.49
C SER A 322 -12.75 -7.63 9.70
N GLY A 323 -12.94 -6.50 10.41
CA GLY A 323 -12.20 -6.20 11.63
C GLY A 323 -12.39 -7.24 12.73
N SER A 324 -13.62 -7.72 12.91
CA SER A 324 -13.94 -8.81 13.84
C SER A 324 -13.27 -10.13 13.43
N SER A 325 -13.27 -10.46 12.15
CA SER A 325 -12.60 -11.65 11.62
C SER A 325 -11.07 -11.56 11.79
N SER A 326 -10.48 -10.40 11.55
CA SER A 326 -9.05 -10.16 11.80
C SER A 326 -8.69 -10.38 13.27
N PHE A 327 -9.51 -9.86 14.20
CA PHE A 327 -9.30 -10.04 15.64
C PHE A 327 -9.46 -11.50 16.08
N GLN A 328 -10.57 -12.15 15.72
CA GLN A 328 -10.95 -13.43 16.27
C GLN A 328 -10.29 -14.63 15.57
N ARG A 329 -10.05 -14.53 14.27
CA ARG A 329 -9.63 -15.66 13.44
C ARG A 329 -8.23 -15.51 12.89
N LEU A 330 -7.90 -14.37 12.25
CA LEU A 330 -6.55 -14.12 11.76
C LEU A 330 -5.56 -13.91 12.92
N GLN A 331 -6.02 -13.23 13.97
CA GLN A 331 -5.26 -12.96 15.19
C GLN A 331 -4.00 -12.12 14.92
N ASN A 332 -4.14 -11.08 14.10
CA ASN A 332 -3.07 -10.15 13.76
C ASN A 332 -3.18 -8.78 14.44
N VAL A 333 -3.90 -8.70 15.57
CA VAL A 333 -4.07 -7.41 16.30
C VAL A 333 -3.05 -7.23 17.43
N PHE A 334 -2.35 -8.28 17.81
CA PHE A 334 -1.17 -8.24 18.70
C PHE A 334 -0.30 -9.48 18.47
N ALA A 335 0.98 -9.39 18.81
CA ALA A 335 1.91 -10.51 18.73
C ALA A 335 1.96 -11.28 20.05
N VAL A 336 1.82 -12.62 20.00
CA VAL A 336 1.88 -13.48 21.20
C VAL A 336 3.25 -13.49 21.86
N VAL A 337 4.31 -13.18 21.11
CA VAL A 337 5.69 -13.06 21.62
C VAL A 337 5.88 -11.83 22.49
N ASN A 338 5.01 -10.83 22.39
CA ASN A 338 5.03 -9.62 23.23
C ASN A 338 3.62 -9.23 23.67
N PRO A 339 3.02 -9.97 24.61
CA PRO A 339 1.61 -9.81 24.99
C PRO A 339 1.31 -8.50 25.74
N GLN A 340 2.31 -7.71 26.09
CA GLN A 340 2.16 -6.42 26.76
C GLN A 340 2.04 -5.25 25.76
N GLU A 341 2.55 -5.41 24.55
CA GLU A 341 2.50 -4.40 23.50
C GLU A 341 1.28 -4.64 22.59
N GLN A 342 0.15 -4.04 22.95
CA GLN A 342 -1.12 -4.21 22.27
C GLN A 342 -1.70 -2.87 21.77
N GLY A 343 -0.86 -2.03 21.16
CA GLY A 343 -1.28 -0.71 20.66
C GLY A 343 -2.45 -0.79 19.68
N VAL A 344 -2.40 -1.73 18.72
CA VAL A 344 -3.50 -1.95 17.76
C VAL A 344 -4.79 -2.34 18.48
N THR A 345 -4.76 -3.28 19.43
CA THR A 345 -5.94 -3.69 20.21
C THR A 345 -6.52 -2.52 21.00
N LEU A 346 -5.65 -1.71 21.64
CA LEU A 346 -6.08 -0.51 22.37
C LEU A 346 -6.73 0.50 21.42
N GLY A 347 -6.13 0.74 20.23
CA GLY A 347 -6.70 1.60 19.19
C GLY A 347 -8.07 1.14 18.72
N LEU A 348 -8.26 -0.17 18.49
CA LEU A 348 -9.56 -0.75 18.12
C LEU A 348 -10.61 -0.58 19.24
N ALA A 349 -10.23 -0.76 20.50
CA ALA A 349 -11.13 -0.53 21.65
C ALA A 349 -11.56 0.93 21.77
N LEU A 350 -10.65 1.88 21.52
CA LEU A 350 -10.96 3.31 21.47
C LEU A 350 -11.87 3.65 20.28
N CYS A 351 -11.61 3.08 19.10
CA CYS A 351 -12.50 3.22 17.94
C CYS A 351 -13.91 2.74 18.29
N GLN A 352 -14.06 1.57 18.91
CA GLN A 352 -15.37 1.09 19.35
C GLN A 352 -16.05 2.08 20.26
N LYS A 353 -15.36 2.55 21.30
CA LYS A 353 -15.92 3.51 22.26
C LYS A 353 -16.40 4.82 21.63
N LEU A 354 -15.65 5.32 20.63
CA LEU A 354 -15.91 6.62 20.01
C LEU A 354 -16.86 6.55 18.81
N LEU A 355 -16.93 5.39 18.12
CA LEU A 355 -17.61 5.27 16.82
C LEU A 355 -18.74 4.25 16.80
N GLU A 356 -19.03 3.54 17.91
CA GLU A 356 -20.11 2.57 17.95
C GLU A 356 -21.45 3.17 17.50
N GLY A 357 -22.11 2.48 16.57
CA GLY A 357 -23.39 2.91 15.98
C GLY A 357 -23.29 4.01 14.92
N LYS A 358 -22.12 4.65 14.71
CA LYS A 358 -21.97 5.74 13.72
C LYS A 358 -20.82 5.58 12.74
N GLY A 359 -19.74 4.89 13.09
CA GLY A 359 -18.57 4.69 12.25
C GLY A 359 -18.25 3.23 11.98
N ALA A 360 -17.07 2.96 11.40
CA ALA A 360 -16.52 1.63 11.22
C ALA A 360 -15.01 1.65 11.43
N TRP A 361 -14.42 0.53 11.84
CA TRP A 361 -13.00 0.42 12.15
C TRP A 361 -12.50 -1.02 11.99
N ARG A 362 -11.20 -1.14 11.74
CA ARG A 362 -10.49 -2.42 11.67
C ARG A 362 -8.99 -2.24 11.88
N VAL A 363 -8.26 -3.34 12.06
CA VAL A 363 -6.81 -3.32 11.90
C VAL A 363 -6.45 -2.92 10.46
N HIS A 364 -5.37 -2.19 10.28
CA HIS A 364 -4.90 -1.73 8.98
C HIS A 364 -3.58 -2.38 8.60
N GLY A 365 -3.51 -2.93 7.38
CA GLY A 365 -2.32 -3.62 6.86
C GLY A 365 -2.02 -4.93 7.57
N GLY A 366 -0.75 -5.28 7.70
CA GLY A 366 -0.32 -6.57 8.25
C GLY A 366 -0.69 -6.85 9.70
N GLY A 367 -0.94 -5.81 10.50
CA GLY A 367 -1.31 -5.94 11.91
C GLY A 367 -0.11 -6.21 12.82
N PHE A 368 -0.35 -6.90 13.95
CA PHE A 368 0.56 -7.18 15.07
C PHE A 368 1.10 -5.94 15.78
N ALA A 369 1.47 -4.92 15.03
CA ALA A 369 1.86 -3.58 15.42
C ALA A 369 1.37 -2.59 14.34
N GLY A 370 1.64 -1.30 14.50
CA GLY A 370 1.40 -0.27 13.49
C GLY A 370 0.04 0.39 13.61
N THR A 371 -0.88 0.18 12.68
CA THR A 371 -1.99 1.11 12.50
C THR A 371 -3.38 0.47 12.60
N VAL A 372 -4.36 1.30 12.98
CA VAL A 372 -5.80 1.02 12.84
C VAL A 372 -6.41 1.95 11.80
N GLN A 373 -7.41 1.47 11.09
CA GLN A 373 -8.18 2.22 10.12
C GLN A 373 -9.57 2.51 10.67
N ALA A 374 -10.09 3.70 10.44
CA ALA A 374 -11.44 4.09 10.86
C ALA A 374 -12.14 4.97 9.81
N TYR A 375 -13.44 4.76 9.67
CA TYR A 375 -14.37 5.63 8.93
C TYR A 375 -15.14 6.46 9.92
N VAL A 376 -14.77 7.72 10.02
CA VAL A 376 -15.21 8.66 11.08
C VAL A 376 -16.19 9.67 10.50
N PRO A 377 -17.40 9.86 11.07
CA PRO A 377 -18.27 10.95 10.66
C PRO A 377 -17.56 12.29 10.75
N LEU A 378 -17.72 13.16 9.74
CA LEU A 378 -17.03 14.45 9.69
C LEU A 378 -17.33 15.31 10.92
N GLU A 379 -18.54 15.25 11.46
CA GLU A 379 -18.94 15.94 12.69
C GLU A 379 -18.21 15.47 13.95
N SER A 380 -17.70 14.23 13.94
CA SER A 380 -16.96 13.63 15.06
C SER A 380 -15.45 13.60 14.85
N LEU A 381 -14.95 14.14 13.72
CA LEU A 381 -13.55 13.97 13.29
C LEU A 381 -12.55 14.58 14.28
N GLU A 382 -12.81 15.82 14.74
CA GLU A 382 -11.90 16.51 15.67
C GLU A 382 -11.88 15.88 17.05
N GLU A 383 -13.04 15.41 17.54
CA GLU A 383 -13.14 14.66 18.81
C GLU A 383 -12.38 13.33 18.72
N PHE A 384 -12.59 12.60 17.63
CA PHE A 384 -11.91 11.33 17.37
C PHE A 384 -10.40 11.52 17.30
N ARG A 385 -9.93 12.48 16.49
CA ARG A 385 -8.50 12.79 16.34
C ARG A 385 -7.88 13.15 17.68
N GLY A 386 -8.48 14.10 18.41
CA GLY A 386 -7.97 14.52 19.70
C GLY A 386 -7.89 13.39 20.74
N ALA A 387 -8.89 12.51 20.76
CA ALA A 387 -8.89 11.35 21.65
C ALA A 387 -7.80 10.31 21.29
N MET A 388 -7.57 10.05 20.01
CA MET A 388 -6.51 9.15 19.56
C MET A 388 -5.12 9.75 19.82
N GLU A 389 -4.90 11.00 19.49
CA GLU A 389 -3.63 11.69 19.69
C GLU A 389 -3.28 11.87 21.17
N GLN A 390 -4.28 11.99 22.04
CA GLN A 390 -4.05 12.01 23.49
C GLN A 390 -3.41 10.71 24.01
N VAL A 391 -3.71 9.58 23.36
CA VAL A 391 -3.22 8.26 23.77
C VAL A 391 -1.94 7.87 23.03
N PHE A 392 -1.87 8.11 21.71
CA PHE A 392 -0.80 7.63 20.85
C PHE A 392 0.23 8.71 20.48
N GLY A 393 -0.04 9.98 20.78
CA GLY A 393 0.83 11.11 20.50
C GLY A 393 0.28 12.06 19.43
N GLU A 394 0.72 13.30 19.47
CA GLU A 394 0.33 14.34 18.50
C GLU A 394 0.75 13.93 17.08
N GLY A 395 -0.14 14.13 16.11
CA GLY A 395 0.11 13.84 14.69
C GLY A 395 0.05 12.36 14.31
N THR A 396 -0.38 11.46 15.20
CA THR A 396 -0.51 10.03 14.90
C THR A 396 -1.81 9.65 14.19
N CYS A 397 -2.81 10.55 14.17
CA CYS A 397 -4.09 10.34 13.49
C CYS A 397 -4.11 11.05 12.13
N TYR A 398 -3.90 10.29 11.06
CA TYR A 398 -3.89 10.78 9.68
C TYR A 398 -5.30 10.80 9.12
N THR A 399 -5.79 11.97 8.71
CA THR A 399 -7.01 12.09 7.93
C THR A 399 -6.67 11.98 6.44
N LEU A 400 -7.17 10.94 5.80
CA LEU A 400 -6.87 10.61 4.41
C LEU A 400 -8.06 10.92 3.50
N SER A 401 -7.76 11.24 2.27
CA SER A 401 -8.72 11.24 1.16
C SER A 401 -8.23 10.30 0.06
N VAL A 402 -9.18 9.72 -0.67
CA VAL A 402 -8.86 8.84 -1.79
C VAL A 402 -8.46 9.67 -3.00
N ARG A 403 -7.27 9.38 -3.52
CA ARG A 403 -6.73 10.03 -4.71
C ARG A 403 -7.08 9.21 -5.95
N GLN A 404 -7.81 9.80 -6.89
CA GLN A 404 -8.32 9.12 -8.08
C GLN A 404 -7.23 8.75 -9.09
N ALA A 405 -6.12 9.48 -9.10
CA ALA A 405 -4.98 9.23 -9.97
C ALA A 405 -3.87 8.47 -9.23
N GLY A 406 -3.33 7.42 -9.83
CA GLY A 406 -2.12 6.74 -9.39
C GLY A 406 -0.86 7.52 -9.73
N GLY A 407 0.21 6.82 -10.16
CA GLY A 407 1.43 7.44 -10.64
C GLY A 407 1.16 8.39 -11.82
N ALA A 408 1.52 9.67 -11.68
CA ALA A 408 1.19 10.69 -12.66
C ALA A 408 2.32 11.71 -12.86
N ARG A 409 2.45 12.22 -14.11
CA ARG A 409 3.16 13.47 -14.36
C ARG A 409 2.26 14.64 -13.96
N VAL A 410 2.86 15.64 -13.31
CA VAL A 410 2.14 16.78 -12.76
C VAL A 410 2.43 18.03 -13.58
N THR A 411 1.38 18.78 -13.92
CA THR A 411 1.48 20.13 -14.49
C THR A 411 1.15 21.15 -13.41
N LEU A 412 2.02 22.18 -13.29
CA LEU A 412 1.92 23.23 -12.25
C LEU A 412 1.03 24.37 -12.70
#